data_59d11c1e5321d5c3c1940643cdfba9e6
#
_entry.id   59d11c1e5321d5c3c1940643cdfba9e6
#
_cell.length_a   1.000
_cell.length_b   1.000
_cell.length_c   1.000
_cell.angle_alpha   90.00
_cell.angle_beta   90.00
_cell.angle_gamma   90.00
#
_symmetry.space_group_name_H-M   'P 1'
#
loop_
_entity.id
_entity.type
_entity.pdbx_description
1 polymer ?
#
loop_
_entity_poly.entity_id
_entity_poly.type
_entity_poly.pdbx_seq_one_letter_code
_entity_poly.pdbx_strand_id
1 'polypeptide(L)'
;LLGSVGEPINPEAWMWYRTHIGGGRCPVMDTWWQTETGHIMISPLPGISTLKPGSASRALPGIAADVVDADGRSVPLGQGGFLVIREPWPGMLRTLYGDDGRYVDTYWSQHPGMYLAGDGARRDEDGDFWLLGRIDDVMNVSGHRLS
;
A
#
# COMPACT_ATOMS: atom_id res chain seq x y z
N LEU A 1 -13.28 0.34 17.35
CA LEU A 1 -12.44 0.22 16.19
C LEU A 1 -12.58 1.47 15.33
N LEU A 2 -11.47 2.07 14.91
CA LEU A 2 -11.41 3.21 14.00
C LEU A 2 -10.75 2.76 12.71
N GLY A 3 -11.09 3.38 11.57
CA GLY A 3 -10.50 3.06 10.27
C GLY A 3 -9.93 4.30 9.61
N SER A 4 -8.85 4.12 8.84
CA SER A 4 -8.28 5.11 7.94
C SER A 4 -8.03 4.47 6.59
N VAL A 5 -8.38 5.17 5.52
CA VAL A 5 -8.30 4.65 4.14
C VAL A 5 -8.29 5.78 3.12
N GLY A 6 -7.82 5.50 1.92
CA GLY A 6 -7.83 6.40 0.77
C GLY A 6 -6.50 7.09 0.55
N GLU A 7 -5.88 7.61 1.60
CA GLU A 7 -4.56 8.24 1.56
C GLU A 7 -3.74 7.82 2.79
N PRO A 8 -2.40 7.83 2.72
CA PRO A 8 -1.56 7.60 3.89
C PRO A 8 -1.86 8.63 4.98
N ILE A 9 -2.21 8.16 6.18
CA ILE A 9 -2.51 9.05 7.29
C ILE A 9 -1.20 9.59 7.91
N ASN A 10 -1.18 10.90 8.16
CA ASN A 10 -0.08 11.52 8.90
C ASN A 10 -0.03 10.95 10.33
N PRO A 11 1.16 10.62 10.88
CA PRO A 11 1.30 10.05 12.23
C PRO A 11 0.69 10.93 13.35
N GLU A 12 0.79 12.25 13.25
CA GLU A 12 0.19 13.16 14.24
C GLU A 12 -1.34 13.12 14.17
N ALA A 13 -1.90 13.11 12.96
CA ALA A 13 -3.34 12.95 12.74
C ALA A 13 -3.84 11.60 13.24
N TRP A 14 -3.08 10.53 13.04
CA TRP A 14 -3.37 9.20 13.57
C TRP A 14 -3.41 9.20 15.09
N MET A 15 -2.43 9.84 15.75
CA MET A 15 -2.37 9.97 17.21
C MET A 15 -3.53 10.81 17.75
N TRP A 16 -3.85 11.91 17.09
CA TRP A 16 -5.01 12.73 17.44
C TRP A 16 -6.31 11.94 17.33
N TYR A 17 -6.51 11.22 16.22
CA TYR A 17 -7.68 10.40 15.96
C TYR A 17 -7.86 9.31 17.02
N ARG A 18 -6.77 8.60 17.35
CA ARG A 18 -6.76 7.59 18.41
C ARG A 18 -7.10 8.18 19.77
N THR A 19 -6.54 9.34 20.11
CA THR A 19 -6.70 9.95 21.42
C THR A 19 -8.08 10.56 21.60
N HIS A 20 -8.51 11.40 20.67
CA HIS A 20 -9.72 12.22 20.85
C HIS A 20 -11.00 11.48 20.41
N ILE A 21 -10.93 10.74 19.31
CA ILE A 21 -12.09 9.99 18.83
C ILE A 21 -12.11 8.58 19.43
N GLY A 22 -10.95 7.94 19.52
CA GLY A 22 -10.81 6.59 20.05
C GLY A 22 -10.71 6.49 21.56
N GLY A 23 -10.64 7.61 22.28
CA GLY A 23 -10.46 7.67 23.74
C GLY A 23 -9.20 6.96 24.22
N GLY A 24 -8.14 6.93 23.42
CA GLY A 24 -6.86 6.29 23.69
C GLY A 24 -6.89 4.75 23.65
N ARG A 25 -8.05 4.14 23.55
CA ARG A 25 -8.24 2.67 23.64
C ARG A 25 -8.66 1.98 22.34
N CYS A 26 -9.31 2.72 21.44
CA CYS A 26 -9.71 2.14 20.15
C CYS A 26 -8.48 2.01 19.23
N PRO A 27 -8.23 0.82 18.66
CA PRO A 27 -7.22 0.67 17.64
C PRO A 27 -7.64 1.41 16.37
N VAL A 28 -6.66 2.00 15.69
CA VAL A 28 -6.83 2.63 14.37
C VAL A 28 -6.27 1.68 13.32
N MET A 29 -7.14 1.23 12.42
CA MET A 29 -6.80 0.35 11.30
C MET A 29 -6.53 1.22 10.09
N ASP A 30 -5.27 1.46 9.80
CA ASP A 30 -4.84 2.08 8.55
C ASP A 30 -4.76 1.01 7.48
N THR A 31 -5.54 1.16 6.41
CA THR A 31 -5.73 0.09 5.43
C THR A 31 -5.31 0.54 4.05
N TRP A 32 -4.66 -0.37 3.31
CA TRP A 32 -4.42 -0.16 1.90
C TRP A 32 -5.21 -1.14 1.05
N TRP A 33 -5.90 -0.60 0.08
CA TRP A 33 -6.61 -1.30 -0.98
C TRP A 33 -6.87 -0.38 -2.15
N GLN A 34 -7.32 -0.93 -3.26
CA GLN A 34 -7.74 -0.21 -4.46
C GLN A 34 -9.06 -0.79 -4.97
N THR A 35 -9.76 -0.04 -5.81
CA THR A 35 -10.94 -0.56 -6.52
C THR A 35 -10.59 -1.86 -7.24
N GLU A 36 -9.42 -1.89 -7.86
CA GLU A 36 -8.85 -2.99 -8.61
C GLU A 36 -8.55 -4.23 -7.77
N THR A 37 -8.29 -4.05 -6.49
CA THR A 37 -7.99 -5.19 -5.59
C THR A 37 -9.25 -5.90 -5.08
N GLY A 38 -10.40 -5.23 -5.11
CA GLY A 38 -11.69 -5.78 -4.69
C GLY A 38 -11.88 -5.94 -3.18
N HIS A 39 -10.82 -5.80 -2.40
CA HIS A 39 -10.84 -5.85 -0.93
C HIS A 39 -9.54 -5.26 -0.34
N ILE A 40 -9.50 -5.13 0.99
CA ILE A 40 -8.30 -4.70 1.72
C ILE A 40 -7.20 -5.74 1.53
N MET A 41 -5.99 -5.28 1.21
CA MET A 41 -4.81 -6.10 0.96
C MET A 41 -3.77 -6.01 2.08
N ILE A 42 -3.60 -4.82 2.65
CA ILE A 42 -2.65 -4.54 3.74
C ILE A 42 -3.42 -3.84 4.86
N SER A 43 -3.34 -4.37 6.07
CA SER A 43 -4.04 -3.84 7.23
C SER A 43 -3.50 -4.42 8.53
N PRO A 44 -3.45 -3.64 9.62
CA PRO A 44 -3.29 -4.24 10.95
C PRO A 44 -4.48 -5.16 11.28
N LEU A 45 -4.20 -6.21 12.03
CA LEU A 45 -5.22 -7.11 12.56
C LEU A 45 -5.49 -6.77 14.02
N PRO A 46 -6.75 -6.44 14.40
CA PRO A 46 -7.09 -6.08 15.77
C PRO A 46 -6.70 -7.18 16.76
N GLY A 47 -5.98 -6.81 17.84
CA GLY A 47 -5.55 -7.74 18.86
C GLY A 47 -4.32 -8.61 18.50
N ILE A 48 -3.81 -8.50 17.28
CA ILE A 48 -2.66 -9.26 16.78
C ILE A 48 -1.49 -8.33 16.43
N SER A 49 -1.77 -7.28 15.62
CA SER A 49 -0.73 -6.36 15.14
C SER A 49 -0.37 -5.32 16.18
N THR A 50 0.94 -5.03 16.30
CA THR A 50 1.41 -3.81 16.93
C THR A 50 1.13 -2.63 16.00
N LEU A 51 0.39 -1.65 16.48
CA LEU A 51 0.01 -0.49 15.68
C LEU A 51 1.11 0.55 15.66
N LYS A 52 1.49 1.01 14.48
CA LYS A 52 2.43 2.11 14.27
C LYS A 52 1.69 3.25 13.56
N PRO A 53 1.70 4.48 14.10
CA PRO A 53 1.05 5.62 13.47
C PRO A 53 1.55 5.86 12.04
N GLY A 54 0.65 5.79 11.05
CA GLY A 54 0.98 5.97 9.63
C GLY A 54 1.42 4.72 8.88
N SER A 55 1.49 3.55 9.55
CA SER A 55 1.76 2.27 8.89
C SER A 55 0.47 1.50 8.63
N ALA A 56 0.37 0.93 7.44
CA ALA A 56 -0.69 -0.02 7.09
C ALA A 56 -0.41 -1.44 7.65
N SER A 57 0.70 -1.63 8.39
CA SER A 57 1.11 -2.91 8.96
C SER A 57 1.46 -3.95 7.88
N ARG A 58 0.87 -5.14 7.90
CA ARG A 58 1.27 -6.25 7.04
C ARG A 58 0.22 -6.63 6.02
N ALA A 59 0.66 -7.27 4.95
CA ALA A 59 -0.25 -7.92 4.02
C ALA A 59 -1.14 -8.93 4.74
N LEU A 60 -2.42 -8.96 4.36
CA LEU A 60 -3.36 -9.93 4.92
C LEU A 60 -2.98 -11.36 4.48
N PRO A 61 -3.38 -12.38 5.25
CA PRO A 61 -3.13 -13.78 4.89
C PRO A 61 -3.57 -14.10 3.46
N GLY A 62 -2.68 -14.70 2.68
CA GLY A 62 -2.92 -15.02 1.27
C GLY A 62 -2.57 -13.90 0.28
N ILE A 63 -2.08 -12.75 0.75
CA ILE A 63 -1.63 -11.64 -0.10
C ILE A 63 -0.10 -11.58 -0.13
N ALA A 64 0.48 -11.78 -1.31
CA ALA A 64 1.92 -11.74 -1.54
C ALA A 64 2.38 -10.31 -1.94
N ALA A 65 2.20 -9.33 -1.02
CA ALA A 65 2.67 -7.97 -1.25
C ALA A 65 4.19 -7.85 -1.09
N ASP A 66 4.82 -7.04 -1.95
CA ASP A 66 6.25 -6.75 -1.89
C ASP A 66 6.55 -5.32 -2.33
N VAL A 67 7.76 -4.86 -2.03
CA VAL A 67 8.31 -3.59 -2.51
C VAL A 67 9.51 -3.89 -3.38
N VAL A 68 9.47 -3.41 -4.63
CA VAL A 68 10.47 -3.74 -5.64
C VAL A 68 11.11 -2.49 -6.25
N ASP A 69 12.29 -2.66 -6.82
CA ASP A 69 12.97 -1.65 -7.63
C ASP A 69 12.42 -1.64 -9.08
N ALA A 70 13.02 -0.82 -9.94
CA ALA A 70 12.63 -0.70 -11.35
C ALA A 70 12.85 -2.02 -12.14
N ASP A 71 13.75 -2.88 -11.68
CA ASP A 71 14.03 -4.19 -12.30
C ASP A 71 13.11 -5.31 -11.76
N GLY A 72 12.19 -4.99 -10.84
CA GLY A 72 11.28 -5.96 -10.21
C GLY A 72 11.93 -6.81 -9.10
N ARG A 73 13.12 -6.42 -8.61
CA ARG A 73 13.78 -7.09 -7.49
C ARG A 73 13.33 -6.51 -6.18
N SER A 74 13.11 -7.37 -5.16
CA SER A 74 12.78 -6.90 -3.81
C SER A 74 13.85 -5.95 -3.29
N VAL A 75 13.42 -4.80 -2.75
CA VAL A 75 14.34 -3.85 -2.11
C VAL A 75 14.61 -4.24 -0.65
N PRO A 76 15.78 -3.85 -0.09
CA PRO A 76 16.07 -4.02 1.33
C PRO A 76 15.03 -3.32 2.22
N LEU A 77 14.91 -3.79 3.46
CA LEU A 77 14.08 -3.12 4.48
C LEU A 77 14.55 -1.66 4.67
N GLY A 78 13.60 -0.76 4.87
CA GLY A 78 13.84 0.68 4.96
C GLY A 78 13.91 1.42 3.62
N GLN A 79 14.23 0.73 2.53
CA GLN A 79 14.29 1.33 1.19
C GLN A 79 12.90 1.45 0.56
N GLY A 80 12.63 2.59 -0.10
CA GLY A 80 11.42 2.80 -0.90
C GLY A 80 11.48 2.16 -2.27
N GLY A 81 10.33 1.81 -2.82
CA GLY A 81 10.18 1.21 -4.14
C GLY A 81 8.72 1.17 -4.57
N PHE A 82 8.45 0.37 -5.58
CA PHE A 82 7.11 0.14 -6.13
C PHE A 82 6.38 -0.93 -5.33
N LEU A 83 5.15 -0.64 -4.90
CA LEU A 83 4.29 -1.65 -4.30
C LEU A 83 3.76 -2.58 -5.40
N VAL A 84 3.99 -3.86 -5.23
CA VAL A 84 3.50 -4.90 -6.13
C VAL A 84 2.82 -6.03 -5.36
N ILE A 85 1.91 -6.75 -6.03
CA ILE A 85 1.38 -8.02 -5.54
C ILE A 85 1.91 -9.12 -6.48
N ARG A 86 2.65 -10.07 -5.92
CA ARG A 86 3.40 -11.09 -6.67
C ARG A 86 2.54 -12.25 -7.14
N GLU A 87 1.41 -12.47 -6.50
CA GLU A 87 0.53 -13.60 -6.80
C GLU A 87 -0.91 -13.14 -6.97
N PRO A 88 -1.70 -13.76 -7.85
CA PRO A 88 -3.11 -13.44 -8.00
C PRO A 88 -3.88 -13.74 -6.71
N TRP A 89 -4.94 -13.00 -6.47
CA TRP A 89 -5.83 -13.15 -5.31
C TRP A 89 -7.29 -13.21 -5.76
N PRO A 90 -8.22 -13.73 -4.93
CA PRO A 90 -9.62 -13.97 -5.35
C PRO A 90 -10.38 -12.72 -5.81
N GLY A 91 -10.11 -11.56 -5.18
CA GLY A 91 -10.78 -10.28 -5.47
C GLY A 91 -10.17 -9.48 -6.63
N MET A 92 -9.12 -10.00 -7.28
CA MET A 92 -8.41 -9.29 -8.35
C MET A 92 -9.34 -8.94 -9.51
N LEU A 93 -9.22 -7.69 -10.03
CA LEU A 93 -9.92 -7.30 -11.24
C LEU A 93 -9.58 -8.24 -12.40
N ARG A 94 -10.53 -8.44 -13.31
CA ARG A 94 -10.37 -9.35 -14.46
C ARG A 94 -9.98 -8.62 -15.73
N THR A 95 -10.42 -7.38 -15.87
CA THR A 95 -10.11 -6.49 -16.98
C THR A 95 -10.68 -5.10 -16.71
N LEU A 96 -10.42 -4.15 -17.62
CA LEU A 96 -11.13 -2.88 -17.71
C LEU A 96 -12.24 -3.01 -18.77
N TYR A 97 -13.41 -2.50 -18.47
CA TYR A 97 -14.56 -2.61 -19.38
C TYR A 97 -14.25 -2.02 -20.76
N GLY A 98 -14.28 -2.88 -21.78
CA GLY A 98 -14.04 -2.48 -23.16
C GLY A 98 -12.59 -2.14 -23.51
N ASP A 99 -11.62 -2.38 -22.62
CA ASP A 99 -10.22 -2.00 -22.85
C ASP A 99 -9.23 -2.97 -22.17
N ASP A 100 -9.16 -4.19 -22.70
CA ASP A 100 -8.25 -5.23 -22.20
C ASP A 100 -6.77 -4.84 -22.40
N GLY A 101 -6.44 -4.08 -23.45
CA GLY A 101 -5.10 -3.61 -23.72
C GLY A 101 -4.60 -2.71 -22.57
N ARG A 102 -5.39 -1.73 -22.20
CA ARG A 102 -5.06 -0.82 -21.08
C ARG A 102 -4.93 -1.55 -19.77
N TYR A 103 -5.72 -2.59 -19.54
CA TYR A 103 -5.57 -3.44 -18.34
C TYR A 103 -4.17 -4.04 -18.24
N VAL A 104 -3.70 -4.64 -19.33
CA VAL A 104 -2.35 -5.24 -19.38
C VAL A 104 -1.28 -4.17 -19.25
N ASP A 105 -1.40 -3.09 -20.03
CA ASP A 105 -0.40 -2.03 -20.06
C ASP A 105 -0.24 -1.32 -18.70
N THR A 106 -1.35 -1.07 -18.01
CA THR A 106 -1.34 -0.33 -16.74
C THR A 106 -0.81 -1.16 -15.58
N TYR A 107 -1.23 -2.41 -15.48
CA TYR A 107 -1.02 -3.19 -14.24
C TYR A 107 0.03 -4.31 -14.35
N TRP A 108 0.43 -4.71 -15.59
CA TRP A 108 1.22 -5.92 -15.78
C TRP A 108 2.47 -5.74 -16.65
N SER A 109 2.54 -4.68 -17.47
CA SER A 109 3.60 -4.52 -18.47
C SER A 109 4.94 -4.15 -17.85
N GLN A 110 4.95 -3.33 -16.80
CA GLN A 110 6.18 -2.83 -16.19
C GLN A 110 6.92 -3.92 -15.40
N HIS A 111 6.18 -4.78 -14.70
CA HIS A 111 6.73 -5.88 -13.92
C HIS A 111 5.99 -7.18 -14.30
N PRO A 112 6.45 -7.90 -15.34
CA PRO A 112 5.77 -9.10 -15.83
C PRO A 112 5.54 -10.14 -14.72
N GLY A 113 4.27 -10.57 -14.58
CA GLY A 113 3.87 -11.54 -13.57
C GLY A 113 3.58 -10.95 -12.17
N MET A 114 3.72 -9.63 -12.01
CA MET A 114 3.38 -8.92 -10.76
C MET A 114 2.37 -7.82 -11.03
N TYR A 115 1.35 -7.72 -10.21
CA TYR A 115 0.40 -6.61 -10.25
C TYR A 115 1.07 -5.35 -9.70
N LEU A 116 1.16 -4.30 -10.52
CA LEU A 116 1.68 -3.00 -10.14
C LEU A 116 0.54 -2.15 -9.55
N ALA A 117 0.66 -1.79 -8.27
CA ALA A 117 -0.35 -0.98 -7.60
C ALA A 117 -0.37 0.50 -8.06
N GLY A 118 0.72 1.00 -8.62
CA GLY A 118 0.89 2.42 -8.90
C GLY A 118 1.15 3.28 -7.65
N ASP A 119 1.41 2.62 -6.53
CA ASP A 119 1.78 3.24 -5.25
C ASP A 119 3.25 2.98 -4.93
N GLY A 120 3.89 3.98 -4.31
CA GLY A 120 5.18 3.81 -3.67
C GLY A 120 4.99 3.26 -2.25
N ALA A 121 5.93 2.42 -1.81
CA ALA A 121 5.94 1.91 -0.45
C ALA A 121 7.37 1.63 0.03
N ARG A 122 7.51 1.43 1.34
CA ARG A 122 8.69 0.82 1.97
C ARG A 122 8.25 -0.18 3.02
N ARG A 123 9.13 -1.11 3.36
CA ARG A 123 8.94 -1.98 4.54
C ARG A 123 9.94 -1.58 5.61
N ASP A 124 9.49 -1.45 6.84
CA ASP A 124 10.41 -1.21 7.96
C ASP A 124 11.10 -2.50 8.44
N GLU A 125 11.93 -2.38 9.48
CA GLU A 125 12.70 -3.50 10.03
C GLU A 125 11.82 -4.63 10.57
N ASP A 126 10.60 -4.32 11.00
CA ASP A 126 9.62 -5.33 11.43
C ASP A 126 8.85 -5.94 10.25
N GLY A 127 9.04 -5.43 9.03
CA GLY A 127 8.35 -5.85 7.82
C GLY A 127 6.98 -5.21 7.60
N ASP A 128 6.66 -4.16 8.36
CA ASP A 128 5.42 -3.42 8.19
C ASP A 128 5.51 -2.46 7.00
N PHE A 129 4.43 -2.37 6.22
CA PHE A 129 4.33 -1.52 5.05
C PHE A 129 3.97 -0.08 5.43
N TRP A 130 4.69 0.84 4.80
CA TRP A 130 4.45 2.28 4.84
C TRP A 130 4.19 2.76 3.43
N LEU A 131 2.98 3.24 3.17
CA LEU A 131 2.60 3.80 1.87
C LEU A 131 3.19 5.19 1.74
N LEU A 132 3.75 5.49 0.55
CA LEU A 132 4.42 6.75 0.25
C LEU A 132 3.60 7.63 -0.72
N GLY A 133 2.38 7.17 -1.07
CA GLY A 133 1.51 7.83 -2.04
C GLY A 133 1.68 7.30 -3.46
N ARG A 134 0.98 7.94 -4.40
CA ARG A 134 1.00 7.57 -5.82
C ARG A 134 2.34 7.89 -6.45
N ILE A 135 2.86 6.96 -7.26
CA ILE A 135 4.09 7.19 -8.03
C ILE A 135 3.88 8.16 -9.20
N ASP A 136 2.63 8.29 -9.66
CA ASP A 136 2.24 9.22 -10.73
C ASP A 136 2.22 10.68 -10.25
N ASP A 137 1.97 10.91 -8.95
CA ASP A 137 1.89 12.24 -8.32
C ASP A 137 3.26 12.83 -7.98
N VAL A 138 4.34 12.08 -8.23
CA VAL A 138 5.70 12.56 -8.00
C VAL A 138 6.12 13.51 -9.11
N MET A 139 5.99 14.80 -8.88
CA MET A 139 6.47 15.82 -9.81
C MET A 139 8.00 15.93 -9.78
N ASN A 140 8.64 15.76 -10.95
CA ASN A 140 10.03 16.11 -11.15
C ASN A 140 10.15 17.63 -11.38
N VAL A 141 10.56 18.37 -10.37
CA VAL A 141 10.88 19.79 -10.51
C VAL A 141 12.39 19.98 -10.53
N SER A 142 12.93 20.35 -11.69
CA SER A 142 14.37 20.65 -11.90
C SER A 142 15.33 19.55 -11.41
N GLY A 143 14.98 18.28 -11.64
CA GLY A 143 15.80 17.14 -11.22
C GLY A 143 15.66 16.74 -9.75
N HIS A 144 14.81 17.43 -8.99
CA HIS A 144 14.44 17.05 -7.62
C HIS A 144 13.07 16.40 -7.63
N ARG A 145 12.97 15.23 -7.02
CA ARG A 145 11.73 14.47 -6.84
C ARG A 145 10.99 15.03 -5.62
N LEU A 146 9.86 15.72 -5.85
CA LEU A 146 8.98 16.21 -4.80
C LEU A 146 7.75 15.29 -4.72
N SER A 147 7.48 14.79 -3.56
CA SER A 147 6.23 14.08 -3.21
C SER A 147 5.32 15.02 -2.44
#